data_b472b92f6d7c9ec10afaa1ae89c0284b
#
_entry.id   b472b92f6d7c9ec10afaa1ae89c0284b
#
_cell.length_a   1.000
_cell.length_b   1.000
_cell.length_c   1.000
_cell.angle_alpha   90.00
_cell.angle_beta   90.00
_cell.angle_gamma   90.00
#
_symmetry.space_group_name_H-M   'P 1'
#
loop_
_entity.id
_entity.type
_entity.pdbx_description
1 polymer ?
#
loop_
_entity_poly.entity_id
_entity_poly.type
_entity_poly.pdbx_seq_one_letter_code
_entity_poly.pdbx_strand_id
1 'polypeptide(L)'
;MHPNNIHNKPYDFETLTTTHNALENFVFINTFGNSTIDFSNQKAVLELNKALLKHHYGLKDWSIPEGYLCPPIPGRVDYIHHLADMLAKEGGTTQIKGLDIGMGANCIYPILGAQVYNWHMVGADIDENAVISAKNNIKINQQLTDTIEIRHQTNNANIFEGIIKNEEFFDFTMCNPPFHVSQKEASRGTLRKLKNLGITEHNELNFGGQANELWCNGGEALFLKRMIKQSVAFARQVGFFTSLVSKKEHLPKLEKQLDKLKATHTTIAMEQGNKKSRFIIWKF
;
A
#
# COMPACT_ATOMS: atom_id res chain seq x y z
N MET A 1 8.89 0.53 -13.59
CA MET A 1 7.64 -0.14 -13.16
C MET A 1 7.52 -1.47 -13.85
N HIS A 2 6.76 -2.39 -13.27
CA HIS A 2 6.48 -3.71 -13.82
C HIS A 2 5.91 -3.62 -15.26
N PRO A 3 6.27 -4.52 -16.21
CA PRO A 3 5.76 -4.46 -17.58
C PRO A 3 4.23 -4.45 -17.70
N ASN A 4 3.54 -5.18 -16.83
CA ASN A 4 2.08 -5.25 -16.80
C ASN A 4 1.41 -4.04 -16.12
N ASN A 5 2.19 -3.09 -15.59
CA ASN A 5 1.62 -1.92 -14.93
C ASN A 5 1.07 -0.96 -15.97
N ILE A 6 -0.25 -0.80 -16.01
CA ILE A 6 -0.95 0.07 -16.96
C ILE A 6 -0.56 1.55 -16.85
N HIS A 7 -0.01 1.95 -15.69
CA HIS A 7 0.46 3.32 -15.41
C HIS A 7 1.87 3.61 -15.95
N ASN A 8 2.43 2.74 -16.78
CA ASN A 8 3.68 3.00 -17.52
C ASN A 8 3.53 4.07 -18.62
N LYS A 9 2.28 4.37 -19.01
CA LYS A 9 1.96 5.37 -20.03
C LYS A 9 1.53 6.70 -19.38
N PRO A 10 1.68 7.83 -20.07
CA PRO A 10 1.09 9.10 -19.66
C PRO A 10 -0.42 8.95 -19.43
N TYR A 11 -0.97 9.72 -18.50
CA TYR A 11 -2.40 9.72 -18.23
C TYR A 11 -3.17 10.42 -19.36
N ASP A 12 -4.26 9.80 -19.79
CA ASP A 12 -5.28 10.41 -20.65
C ASP A 12 -6.25 11.19 -19.76
N PHE A 13 -5.95 12.47 -19.54
CA PHE A 13 -6.76 13.34 -18.69
C PHE A 13 -8.14 13.61 -19.27
N GLU A 14 -8.34 13.57 -20.60
CA GLU A 14 -9.65 13.73 -21.22
C GLU A 14 -10.58 12.58 -20.82
N THR A 15 -10.12 11.35 -20.96
CA THR A 15 -10.86 10.16 -20.52
C THR A 15 -11.06 10.14 -19.00
N LEU A 16 -10.05 10.52 -18.21
CA LEU A 16 -10.14 10.51 -16.76
C LEU A 16 -11.13 11.55 -16.21
N THR A 17 -11.16 12.75 -16.80
CA THR A 17 -12.14 13.79 -16.41
C THR A 17 -13.56 13.43 -16.82
N THR A 18 -13.75 12.79 -17.98
CA THR A 18 -15.05 12.23 -18.38
C THR A 18 -15.53 11.15 -17.40
N THR A 19 -14.62 10.30 -16.91
CA THR A 19 -14.94 9.25 -15.93
C THR A 19 -15.23 9.84 -14.55
N HIS A 20 -14.56 10.93 -14.18
CA HIS A 20 -14.68 11.57 -12.87
C HIS A 20 -14.56 13.10 -12.98
N ASN A 21 -15.71 13.77 -13.20
CA ASN A 21 -15.79 15.21 -13.52
C ASN A 21 -15.10 16.11 -12.49
N ALA A 22 -15.07 15.72 -11.19
CA ALA A 22 -14.42 16.54 -10.16
C ALA A 22 -12.91 16.74 -10.42
N LEU A 23 -12.26 15.85 -11.17
CA LEU A 23 -10.86 15.97 -11.56
C LEU A 23 -10.62 17.16 -12.50
N GLU A 24 -11.60 17.55 -13.32
CA GLU A 24 -11.46 18.66 -14.30
C GLU A 24 -11.03 19.97 -13.63
N ASN A 25 -11.49 20.24 -12.40
CA ASN A 25 -11.14 21.42 -11.65
C ASN A 25 -9.65 21.54 -11.31
N PHE A 26 -8.87 20.48 -11.48
CA PHE A 26 -7.46 20.41 -11.12
C PHE A 26 -6.54 20.18 -12.32
N VAL A 27 -7.10 19.90 -13.53
CA VAL A 27 -6.32 19.67 -14.74
C VAL A 27 -5.97 21.00 -15.39
N PHE A 28 -4.71 21.14 -15.80
CA PHE A 28 -4.23 22.30 -16.55
C PHE A 28 -3.19 21.87 -17.59
N ILE A 29 -2.92 22.75 -18.55
CA ILE A 29 -1.87 22.55 -19.55
C ILE A 29 -0.56 23.11 -18.99
N ASN A 30 0.47 22.27 -18.89
CA ASN A 30 1.78 22.69 -18.43
C ASN A 30 2.58 23.44 -19.52
N THR A 31 3.75 23.96 -19.18
CA THR A 31 4.62 24.71 -20.10
C THR A 31 5.11 23.90 -21.30
N PHE A 32 4.98 22.58 -21.28
CA PHE A 32 5.32 21.67 -22.38
C PHE A 32 4.12 21.30 -23.26
N GLY A 33 2.95 21.90 -23.03
CA GLY A 33 1.72 21.64 -23.78
C GLY A 33 0.99 20.35 -23.39
N ASN A 34 1.35 19.71 -22.26
CA ASN A 34 0.71 18.49 -21.80
C ASN A 34 -0.30 18.76 -20.69
N SER A 35 -1.44 18.07 -20.72
CA SER A 35 -2.40 18.03 -19.62
C SER A 35 -1.76 17.37 -18.40
N THR A 36 -1.94 17.97 -17.21
CA THR A 36 -1.39 17.50 -15.96
C THR A 36 -2.19 18.06 -14.79
N ILE A 37 -1.83 17.63 -13.56
CA ILE A 37 -2.30 18.22 -12.30
C ILE A 37 -1.12 18.74 -11.49
N ASP A 38 -1.39 19.56 -10.49
CA ASP A 38 -0.41 19.86 -9.45
C ASP A 38 -0.32 18.67 -8.48
N PHE A 39 0.71 17.85 -8.59
CA PHE A 39 0.95 16.70 -7.70
C PHE A 39 1.30 17.09 -6.26
N SER A 40 1.53 18.38 -5.97
CA SER A 40 1.66 18.89 -4.60
C SER A 40 0.32 19.17 -3.94
N ASN A 41 -0.74 19.35 -4.73
CA ASN A 41 -2.09 19.56 -4.26
C ASN A 41 -2.75 18.22 -3.90
N GLN A 42 -2.98 18.00 -2.60
CA GLN A 42 -3.57 16.76 -2.08
C GLN A 42 -4.96 16.47 -2.66
N LYS A 43 -5.79 17.49 -2.86
CA LYS A 43 -7.13 17.33 -3.43
C LYS A 43 -7.04 16.89 -4.89
N ALA A 44 -6.12 17.49 -5.67
CA ALA A 44 -5.88 17.09 -7.05
C ALA A 44 -5.43 15.62 -7.15
N VAL A 45 -4.51 15.19 -6.29
CA VAL A 45 -4.03 13.80 -6.23
C VAL A 45 -5.15 12.84 -5.81
N LEU A 46 -6.00 13.24 -4.85
CA LEU A 46 -7.16 12.44 -4.43
C LEU A 46 -8.15 12.24 -5.58
N GLU A 47 -8.50 13.32 -6.29
CA GLU A 47 -9.45 13.23 -7.42
C GLU A 47 -8.84 12.46 -8.61
N LEU A 48 -7.54 12.59 -8.87
CA LEU A 48 -6.84 11.74 -9.84
C LEU A 48 -6.92 10.25 -9.43
N ASN A 49 -6.64 9.92 -8.18
CA ASN A 49 -6.75 8.54 -7.70
C ASN A 49 -8.17 7.97 -7.85
N LYS A 50 -9.20 8.76 -7.54
CA LYS A 50 -10.61 8.36 -7.77
C LYS A 50 -10.87 8.08 -9.25
N ALA A 51 -10.41 8.97 -10.13
CA ALA A 51 -10.55 8.78 -11.57
C ALA A 51 -9.85 7.50 -12.06
N LEU A 52 -8.62 7.26 -11.61
CA LEU A 52 -7.85 6.06 -11.94
C LEU A 52 -8.55 4.78 -11.45
N LEU A 53 -9.05 4.79 -10.21
CA LEU A 53 -9.73 3.64 -9.62
C LEU A 53 -11.06 3.36 -10.33
N LYS A 54 -11.83 4.39 -10.69
CA LYS A 54 -13.07 4.24 -11.47
C LYS A 54 -12.79 3.73 -12.87
N HIS A 55 -11.85 4.36 -13.58
CA HIS A 55 -11.60 4.06 -15.00
C HIS A 55 -10.92 2.71 -15.21
N HIS A 56 -9.85 2.44 -14.47
CA HIS A 56 -9.00 1.27 -14.72
C HIS A 56 -9.36 0.05 -13.88
N TYR A 57 -9.99 0.26 -12.70
CA TYR A 57 -10.28 -0.82 -11.76
C TYR A 57 -11.76 -1.01 -11.49
N GLY A 58 -12.63 -0.32 -12.23
CA GLY A 58 -14.08 -0.53 -12.21
C GLY A 58 -14.77 -0.18 -10.89
N LEU A 59 -14.15 0.64 -10.03
CA LEU A 59 -14.77 1.06 -8.80
C LEU A 59 -15.90 2.05 -9.09
N LYS A 60 -17.01 1.88 -8.38
CA LYS A 60 -18.13 2.83 -8.40
C LYS A 60 -17.73 4.13 -7.71
N ASP A 61 -17.13 4.03 -6.53
CA ASP A 61 -16.60 5.15 -5.77
C ASP A 61 -15.55 4.68 -4.75
N TRP A 62 -14.72 5.62 -4.29
CA TRP A 62 -13.68 5.40 -3.30
C TRP A 62 -13.37 6.69 -2.58
N SER A 63 -13.18 6.62 -1.27
CA SER A 63 -12.86 7.78 -0.45
C SER A 63 -11.93 7.42 0.69
N ILE A 64 -11.24 8.43 1.19
CA ILE A 64 -10.45 8.36 2.43
C ILE A 64 -10.84 9.52 3.33
N PRO A 65 -10.89 9.33 4.65
CA PRO A 65 -11.14 10.43 5.57
C PRO A 65 -10.02 11.47 5.51
N GLU A 66 -10.33 12.70 5.87
CA GLU A 66 -9.34 13.77 5.95
C GLU A 66 -8.20 13.39 6.89
N GLY A 67 -6.96 13.73 6.51
CA GLY A 67 -5.77 13.43 7.27
C GLY A 67 -5.21 12.02 7.10
N TYR A 68 -5.89 11.12 6.38
CA TYR A 68 -5.35 9.80 6.07
C TYR A 68 -4.48 9.80 4.80
N LEU A 69 -3.59 8.80 4.70
CA LEU A 69 -2.64 8.70 3.60
C LEU A 69 -3.35 8.48 2.26
N CYS A 70 -3.12 9.40 1.31
CA CYS A 70 -3.52 9.22 -0.08
C CYS A 70 -2.45 8.37 -0.81
N PRO A 71 -2.76 7.13 -1.23
CA PRO A 71 -1.76 6.22 -1.77
C PRO A 71 -1.42 6.56 -3.23
N PRO A 72 -0.14 6.52 -3.66
CA PRO A 72 0.21 6.62 -5.07
C PRO A 72 -0.15 5.31 -5.79
N ILE A 73 -1.27 5.28 -6.51
CA ILE A 73 -1.82 4.08 -7.17
C ILE A 73 -0.78 3.34 -8.02
N PRO A 74 0.02 3.99 -8.90
CA PRO A 74 0.97 3.27 -9.74
C PRO A 74 1.98 2.42 -8.99
N GLY A 75 2.53 2.97 -7.90
CA GLY A 75 3.49 2.23 -7.07
C GLY A 75 2.84 1.12 -6.23
N ARG A 76 1.53 1.23 -5.95
CA ARG A 76 0.78 0.18 -5.23
C ARG A 76 0.50 -1.01 -6.15
N VAL A 77 0.06 -0.72 -7.36
CA VAL A 77 -0.13 -1.75 -8.40
C VAL A 77 1.18 -2.46 -8.75
N ASP A 78 2.28 -1.73 -8.77
CA ASP A 78 3.61 -2.29 -9.05
C ASP A 78 3.97 -3.41 -8.06
N TYR A 79 3.72 -3.20 -6.76
CA TYR A 79 3.93 -4.23 -5.73
C TYR A 79 3.04 -5.46 -5.95
N ILE A 80 1.76 -5.26 -6.30
CA ILE A 80 0.81 -6.35 -6.62
C ILE A 80 1.31 -7.18 -7.81
N HIS A 81 1.78 -6.56 -8.90
CA HIS A 81 2.31 -7.28 -10.05
C HIS A 81 3.54 -8.12 -9.73
N HIS A 82 4.50 -7.58 -8.97
CA HIS A 82 5.67 -8.33 -8.55
C HIS A 82 5.32 -9.51 -7.62
N LEU A 83 4.31 -9.36 -6.76
CA LEU A 83 3.79 -10.47 -5.96
C LEU A 83 3.14 -11.54 -6.83
N ALA A 84 2.37 -11.16 -7.84
CA ALA A 84 1.74 -12.10 -8.77
C ALA A 84 2.79 -12.92 -9.53
N ASP A 85 3.85 -12.29 -10.02
CA ASP A 85 4.95 -13.00 -10.69
C ASP A 85 5.66 -14.00 -9.76
N MET A 86 5.84 -13.62 -8.49
CA MET A 86 6.43 -14.52 -7.50
C MET A 86 5.54 -15.74 -7.23
N LEU A 87 4.24 -15.51 -7.01
CA LEU A 87 3.27 -16.57 -6.76
C LEU A 87 3.15 -17.52 -7.95
N ALA A 88 3.17 -17.00 -9.18
CA ALA A 88 3.13 -17.81 -10.40
C ALA A 88 4.34 -18.75 -10.54
N LYS A 89 5.53 -18.32 -10.13
CA LYS A 89 6.75 -19.13 -10.17
C LYS A 89 6.73 -20.31 -9.20
N GLU A 90 5.98 -20.20 -8.11
CA GLU A 90 5.86 -21.27 -7.10
C GLU A 90 4.72 -22.26 -7.41
N GLY A 91 4.09 -22.17 -8.56
CA GLY A 91 3.01 -23.08 -8.96
C GLY A 91 1.67 -22.77 -8.29
N GLY A 92 1.36 -21.48 -8.13
CA GLY A 92 0.24 -20.96 -7.36
C GLY A 92 -1.11 -21.64 -7.62
N THR A 93 -1.96 -21.63 -6.62
CA THR A 93 -3.33 -22.12 -6.63
C THR A 93 -4.21 -21.27 -7.55
N THR A 94 -5.33 -21.82 -8.02
CA THR A 94 -6.32 -21.08 -8.83
C THR A 94 -7.07 -20.02 -8.02
N GLN A 95 -7.08 -20.12 -6.69
CA GLN A 95 -7.70 -19.15 -5.78
C GLN A 95 -6.67 -18.69 -4.74
N ILE A 96 -6.03 -17.58 -5.03
CA ILE A 96 -5.03 -16.98 -4.16
C ILE A 96 -5.72 -16.18 -3.06
N LYS A 97 -5.28 -16.40 -1.80
CA LYS A 97 -5.72 -15.64 -0.62
C LYS A 97 -4.56 -14.83 -0.04
N GLY A 98 -4.71 -13.52 -0.01
CA GLY A 98 -3.71 -12.60 0.54
C GLY A 98 -4.15 -11.90 1.81
N LEU A 99 -3.20 -11.50 2.65
CA LEU A 99 -3.42 -10.71 3.86
C LEU A 99 -2.60 -9.43 3.82
N ASP A 100 -3.28 -8.28 3.85
CA ASP A 100 -2.64 -6.96 3.96
C ASP A 100 -2.63 -6.50 5.42
N ILE A 101 -1.43 -6.32 5.98
CA ILE A 101 -1.19 -5.87 7.35
C ILE A 101 -0.97 -4.36 7.36
N GLY A 102 -1.83 -3.62 8.08
CA GLY A 102 -1.83 -2.16 8.07
C GLY A 102 -2.39 -1.62 6.75
N MET A 103 -3.58 -2.08 6.37
CA MET A 103 -4.23 -1.72 5.10
C MET A 103 -4.53 -0.21 4.97
N GLY A 104 -4.59 0.51 6.09
CA GLY A 104 -4.99 1.91 6.17
C GLY A 104 -6.45 2.16 5.80
N ALA A 105 -6.89 3.42 5.92
CA ALA A 105 -8.25 3.83 5.60
C ALA A 105 -8.59 3.70 4.10
N ASN A 106 -7.56 3.65 3.25
CA ASN A 106 -7.68 3.58 1.79
C ASN A 106 -7.94 2.16 1.28
N CYS A 107 -7.57 1.11 2.00
CA CYS A 107 -7.74 -0.30 1.63
C CYS A 107 -7.20 -0.66 0.23
N ILE A 108 -6.16 0.04 -0.24
CA ILE A 108 -5.78 0.03 -1.65
C ILE A 108 -5.23 -1.30 -2.13
N TYR A 109 -4.41 -1.99 -1.32
CA TYR A 109 -3.84 -3.27 -1.72
C TYR A 109 -4.88 -4.38 -1.82
N PRO A 110 -5.80 -4.56 -0.85
CA PRO A 110 -6.91 -5.49 -1.01
C PRO A 110 -7.75 -5.20 -2.26
N ILE A 111 -8.09 -3.93 -2.51
CA ILE A 111 -8.84 -3.52 -3.71
C ILE A 111 -8.08 -3.89 -4.99
N LEU A 112 -6.80 -3.54 -5.10
CA LEU A 112 -6.02 -3.81 -6.30
C LEU A 112 -5.77 -5.31 -6.49
N GLY A 113 -5.51 -6.07 -5.43
CA GLY A 113 -5.37 -7.53 -5.51
C GLY A 113 -6.62 -8.22 -6.03
N ALA A 114 -7.80 -7.79 -5.54
CA ALA A 114 -9.09 -8.31 -5.99
C ALA A 114 -9.39 -7.91 -7.44
N GLN A 115 -9.20 -6.63 -7.82
CA GLN A 115 -9.59 -6.13 -9.14
C GLN A 115 -8.63 -6.56 -10.26
N VAL A 116 -7.32 -6.69 -9.98
CA VAL A 116 -6.33 -7.02 -11.01
C VAL A 116 -6.17 -8.53 -11.20
N TYR A 117 -6.22 -9.30 -10.11
CA TYR A 117 -5.91 -10.72 -10.12
C TYR A 117 -7.01 -11.63 -9.57
N ASN A 118 -8.16 -11.05 -9.23
CA ASN A 118 -9.29 -11.79 -8.61
C ASN A 118 -8.88 -12.55 -7.34
N TRP A 119 -7.95 -11.97 -6.56
CA TRP A 119 -7.52 -12.56 -5.31
C TRP A 119 -8.57 -12.37 -4.21
N HIS A 120 -8.71 -13.36 -3.33
CA HIS A 120 -9.40 -13.16 -2.08
C HIS A 120 -8.48 -12.46 -1.08
N MET A 121 -8.87 -11.28 -0.63
CA MET A 121 -8.03 -10.45 0.22
C MET A 121 -8.62 -10.26 1.61
N VAL A 122 -7.77 -10.33 2.61
CA VAL A 122 -8.08 -9.87 3.97
C VAL A 122 -7.27 -8.61 4.22
N GLY A 123 -7.92 -7.52 4.59
CA GLY A 123 -7.24 -6.31 5.06
C GLY A 123 -7.37 -6.19 6.57
N ALA A 124 -6.27 -5.92 7.28
CA ALA A 124 -6.26 -5.73 8.72
C ALA A 124 -5.64 -4.39 9.12
N ASP A 125 -6.22 -3.73 10.11
CA ASP A 125 -5.66 -2.50 10.69
C ASP A 125 -5.95 -2.41 12.19
N ILE A 126 -5.11 -1.66 12.91
CA ILE A 126 -5.27 -1.36 14.35
C ILE A 126 -6.15 -0.12 14.58
N ASP A 127 -6.31 0.72 13.57
CA ASP A 127 -7.11 1.94 13.64
C ASP A 127 -8.56 1.64 13.28
N GLU A 128 -9.46 1.81 14.24
CA GLU A 128 -10.89 1.56 14.07
C GLU A 128 -11.51 2.45 12.97
N ASN A 129 -11.08 3.71 12.86
CA ASN A 129 -11.57 4.60 11.81
C ASN A 129 -11.09 4.16 10.42
N ALA A 130 -9.85 3.67 10.30
CA ALA A 130 -9.35 3.06 9.07
C ALA A 130 -10.19 1.83 8.68
N VAL A 131 -10.51 0.96 9.65
CA VAL A 131 -11.37 -0.22 9.45
C VAL A 131 -12.77 0.19 8.98
N ILE A 132 -13.38 1.20 9.59
CA ILE A 132 -14.70 1.72 9.20
C ILE A 132 -14.65 2.28 7.77
N SER A 133 -13.65 3.08 7.45
CA SER A 133 -13.46 3.64 6.10
C SER A 133 -13.30 2.55 5.04
N ALA A 134 -12.42 1.56 5.31
CA ALA A 134 -12.21 0.43 4.42
C ALA A 134 -13.52 -0.35 4.17
N LYS A 135 -14.28 -0.66 5.23
CA LYS A 135 -15.59 -1.33 5.11
C LYS A 135 -16.58 -0.54 4.27
N ASN A 136 -16.59 0.80 4.39
CA ASN A 136 -17.44 1.66 3.58
C ASN A 136 -17.05 1.61 2.10
N ASN A 137 -15.74 1.66 1.79
CA ASN A 137 -15.24 1.51 0.42
C ASN A 137 -15.65 0.16 -0.20
N ILE A 138 -15.57 -0.94 0.55
CA ILE A 138 -16.02 -2.25 0.08
C ILE A 138 -17.53 -2.27 -0.13
N LYS A 139 -18.31 -1.74 0.80
CA LYS A 139 -19.79 -1.71 0.72
C LYS A 139 -20.31 -0.91 -0.49
N ILE A 140 -19.67 0.19 -0.85
CA ILE A 140 -20.02 1.01 -2.03
C ILE A 140 -19.74 0.25 -3.33
N ASN A 141 -18.71 -0.58 -3.35
CA ASN A 141 -18.25 -1.38 -4.48
C ASN A 141 -18.67 -2.84 -4.30
N GLN A 142 -19.96 -3.14 -4.56
CA GLN A 142 -20.57 -4.45 -4.26
C GLN A 142 -19.81 -5.64 -4.85
N GLN A 143 -19.14 -5.47 -5.99
CA GLN A 143 -18.30 -6.51 -6.62
C GLN A 143 -17.12 -6.96 -5.74
N LEU A 144 -16.76 -6.19 -4.70
CA LEU A 144 -15.67 -6.49 -3.78
C LEU A 144 -16.11 -7.24 -2.52
N THR A 145 -17.42 -7.31 -2.24
CA THR A 145 -17.94 -7.84 -0.97
C THR A 145 -17.63 -9.31 -0.74
N ASP A 146 -17.56 -10.09 -1.81
CA ASP A 146 -17.28 -11.53 -1.73
C ASP A 146 -15.78 -11.85 -1.78
N THR A 147 -14.96 -10.86 -2.17
CA THR A 147 -13.52 -11.06 -2.36
C THR A 147 -12.66 -10.37 -1.30
N ILE A 148 -13.21 -9.43 -0.52
CA ILE A 148 -12.46 -8.69 0.49
C ILE A 148 -13.13 -8.75 1.86
N GLU A 149 -12.41 -9.28 2.85
CA GLU A 149 -12.77 -9.26 4.28
C GLU A 149 -11.94 -8.21 5.02
N ILE A 150 -12.57 -7.41 5.89
CA ILE A 150 -11.87 -6.40 6.70
C ILE A 150 -11.91 -6.80 8.17
N ARG A 151 -10.72 -6.87 8.80
CA ARG A 151 -10.52 -7.27 10.19
C ARG A 151 -9.93 -6.13 11.02
N HIS A 152 -10.36 -6.02 12.26
CA HIS A 152 -9.79 -5.08 13.23
C HIS A 152 -8.79 -5.80 14.13
N GLN A 153 -7.54 -5.33 14.17
CA GLN A 153 -6.55 -5.78 15.13
C GLN A 153 -6.69 -4.99 16.41
N THR A 154 -7.22 -5.61 17.46
CA THR A 154 -7.51 -4.94 18.73
C THR A 154 -6.31 -4.92 19.69
N ASN A 155 -5.23 -5.64 19.38
CA ASN A 155 -4.03 -5.68 20.20
C ASN A 155 -2.81 -5.15 19.44
N ASN A 156 -2.34 -3.96 19.79
CA ASN A 156 -1.19 -3.29 19.14
C ASN A 156 0.15 -4.04 19.28
N ALA A 157 0.23 -5.03 20.21
CA ALA A 157 1.40 -5.88 20.33
C ALA A 157 1.44 -6.97 19.25
N ASN A 158 0.31 -7.30 18.64
CA ASN A 158 0.16 -8.40 17.70
C ASN A 158 0.10 -7.91 16.26
N ILE A 159 0.76 -8.62 15.35
CA ILE A 159 0.71 -8.36 13.92
C ILE A 159 -0.19 -9.39 13.24
N PHE A 160 0.00 -10.66 13.53
CA PHE A 160 -0.74 -11.77 12.92
C PHE A 160 -1.75 -12.42 13.88
N GLU A 161 -1.39 -12.55 15.16
CA GLU A 161 -2.25 -13.13 16.18
C GLU A 161 -3.52 -12.29 16.34
N GLY A 162 -4.69 -12.95 16.37
CA GLY A 162 -6.01 -12.31 16.39
C GLY A 162 -6.51 -11.93 14.99
N ILE A 163 -5.64 -11.90 13.98
CA ILE A 163 -6.00 -11.65 12.57
C ILE A 163 -6.07 -12.97 11.80
N ILE A 164 -5.04 -13.79 11.83
CA ILE A 164 -5.05 -15.13 11.22
C ILE A 164 -5.84 -16.06 12.14
N LYS A 165 -6.96 -16.59 11.63
CA LYS A 165 -7.82 -17.53 12.36
C LYS A 165 -7.24 -18.95 12.33
N ASN A 166 -7.67 -19.80 13.25
CA ASN A 166 -7.31 -21.22 13.21
C ASN A 166 -7.75 -21.83 11.87
N GLU A 167 -6.92 -22.73 11.32
CA GLU A 167 -7.18 -23.44 10.07
C GLU A 167 -7.24 -22.59 8.80
N GLU A 168 -7.01 -21.26 8.89
CA GLU A 168 -6.81 -20.43 7.71
C GLU A 168 -5.42 -20.60 7.12
N PHE A 169 -5.37 -20.54 5.81
CA PHE A 169 -4.13 -20.43 5.05
C PHE A 169 -4.16 -19.18 4.17
N PHE A 170 -3.04 -18.47 4.10
CA PHE A 170 -2.81 -17.37 3.19
C PHE A 170 -1.63 -17.71 2.28
N ASP A 171 -1.80 -17.53 0.98
CA ASP A 171 -0.71 -17.72 0.02
C ASP A 171 0.40 -16.70 0.27
N PHE A 172 0.02 -15.48 0.67
CA PHE A 172 0.96 -14.45 1.05
C PHE A 172 0.40 -13.49 2.11
N THR A 173 1.31 -12.84 2.83
CA THR A 173 1.02 -11.59 3.54
C THR A 173 1.79 -10.46 2.89
N MET A 174 1.22 -9.26 2.93
CA MET A 174 1.90 -8.03 2.51
C MET A 174 1.77 -6.94 3.56
N CYS A 175 2.67 -5.98 3.53
CA CYS A 175 2.66 -4.86 4.44
C CYS A 175 3.36 -3.64 3.81
N ASN A 176 2.79 -2.48 4.03
CA ASN A 176 3.45 -1.20 3.85
C ASN A 176 3.68 -0.57 5.23
N PRO A 177 4.82 -0.85 5.88
CA PRO A 177 5.01 -0.51 7.28
C PRO A 177 5.09 1.00 7.51
N PRO A 178 4.80 1.49 8.73
CA PRO A 178 5.03 2.89 9.09
C PRO A 178 6.52 3.23 9.00
N PHE A 179 6.85 4.34 8.32
CA PHE A 179 8.22 4.65 7.91
C PHE A 179 9.05 5.39 8.96
N HIS A 180 8.41 6.16 9.84
CA HIS A 180 9.08 7.08 10.75
C HIS A 180 9.12 6.57 12.19
N VAL A 181 10.16 6.96 12.93
CA VAL A 181 10.29 6.59 14.35
C VAL A 181 9.48 7.49 15.29
N SER A 182 9.01 8.65 14.79
CA SER A 182 8.22 9.60 15.55
C SER A 182 7.45 10.56 14.65
N GLN A 183 6.42 11.20 15.19
CA GLN A 183 5.68 12.28 14.52
C GLN A 183 6.60 13.44 14.07
N LYS A 184 7.61 13.78 14.87
CA LYS A 184 8.57 14.83 14.55
C LYS A 184 9.43 14.50 13.32
N GLU A 185 9.79 13.24 13.14
CA GLU A 185 10.52 12.79 11.95
C GLU A 185 9.62 12.75 10.72
N ALA A 186 8.38 12.32 10.86
CA ALA A 186 7.37 12.37 9.81
C ALA A 186 7.18 13.80 9.29
N SER A 187 7.01 14.77 10.18
CA SER A 187 6.88 16.20 9.83
C SER A 187 8.13 16.75 9.13
N ARG A 188 9.35 16.38 9.57
CA ARG A 188 10.60 16.77 8.90
C ARG A 188 10.73 16.16 7.50
N GLY A 189 10.31 14.91 7.32
CA GLY A 189 10.26 14.24 6.03
C GLY A 189 9.36 14.96 5.03
N THR A 190 8.20 15.43 5.49
CA THR A 190 7.26 16.24 4.71
C THR A 190 7.87 17.59 4.32
N LEU A 191 8.47 18.32 5.27
CA LEU A 191 9.15 19.60 5.00
C LEU A 191 10.29 19.47 3.99
N ARG A 192 11.09 18.39 4.06
CA ARG A 192 12.16 18.14 3.08
C ARG A 192 11.60 17.87 1.67
N LYS A 193 10.49 17.16 1.54
CA LYS A 193 9.82 16.94 0.25
C LYS A 193 9.30 18.26 -0.33
N LEU A 194 8.70 19.12 0.49
CA LEU A 194 8.22 20.46 0.08
C LEU A 194 9.36 21.33 -0.43
N LYS A 195 10.48 21.37 0.30
CA LYS A 195 11.66 22.12 -0.12
C LYS A 195 12.22 21.62 -1.46
N ASN A 196 12.22 20.32 -1.69
CA ASN A 196 12.66 19.72 -2.95
C ASN A 196 11.72 20.01 -4.14
N LEU A 197 10.44 20.35 -3.86
CA LEU A 197 9.43 20.76 -4.84
C LEU A 197 9.41 22.29 -5.05
N GLY A 198 10.30 23.04 -4.38
CA GLY A 198 10.39 24.50 -4.50
C GLY A 198 9.27 25.27 -3.82
N ILE A 199 8.52 24.63 -2.91
CA ILE A 199 7.37 25.24 -2.22
C ILE A 199 7.86 25.86 -0.91
N THR A 200 7.76 27.19 -0.81
CA THR A 200 8.24 27.98 0.34
C THR A 200 7.13 28.43 1.31
N GLU A 201 5.85 28.22 0.99
CA GLU A 201 4.75 28.63 1.85
C GLU A 201 4.32 27.56 2.84
N HIS A 202 4.11 28.00 4.08
CA HIS A 202 3.65 27.24 5.24
C HIS A 202 2.15 26.89 5.17
N ASN A 203 1.71 26.23 4.13
CA ASN A 203 0.46 25.50 4.22
C ASN A 203 0.76 24.07 4.67
N GLU A 204 0.04 23.58 5.65
CA GLU A 204 0.17 22.23 6.23
C GLU A 204 -0.04 21.16 5.15
N LEU A 205 0.97 20.99 4.30
CA LEU A 205 1.01 19.95 3.27
C LEU A 205 1.46 18.63 3.93
N ASN A 206 0.56 18.08 4.73
CA ASN A 206 0.58 16.67 5.02
C ASN A 206 0.09 15.95 3.78
N PHE A 207 0.89 15.05 3.19
CA PHE A 207 0.39 14.10 2.18
C PHE A 207 -0.63 13.13 2.79
N GLY A 208 -1.34 13.54 3.85
CA GLY A 208 -2.20 12.73 4.67
C GLY A 208 -1.39 11.64 5.43
N GLY A 209 -2.00 11.06 6.39
CA GLY A 209 -1.46 9.96 7.19
C GLY A 209 -1.65 10.25 8.67
N GLN A 210 -2.48 9.42 9.30
CA GLN A 210 -2.62 9.41 10.76
C GLN A 210 -1.31 8.93 11.41
N ALA A 211 -1.14 9.21 12.69
CA ALA A 211 0.04 8.82 13.45
C ALA A 211 0.42 7.35 13.22
N ASN A 212 -0.56 6.45 13.23
CA ASN A 212 -0.36 5.00 13.07
C ASN A 212 0.07 4.58 11.66
N GLU A 213 -0.28 5.35 10.62
CA GLU A 213 0.15 5.10 9.24
C GLU A 213 1.57 5.58 8.97
N LEU A 214 2.02 6.63 9.67
CA LEU A 214 3.28 7.30 9.38
C LEU A 214 4.42 6.90 10.29
N TRP A 215 4.16 6.60 11.56
CA TRP A 215 5.22 6.30 12.52
C TRP A 215 4.80 5.25 13.56
N CYS A 216 5.78 4.52 14.07
CA CYS A 216 5.65 3.65 15.22
C CYS A 216 6.89 3.72 16.10
N ASN A 217 6.78 3.31 17.36
CA ASN A 217 7.93 3.25 18.27
C ASN A 217 9.04 2.38 17.65
N GLY A 218 10.21 2.98 17.44
CA GLY A 218 11.36 2.33 16.80
C GLY A 218 11.32 2.29 15.27
N GLY A 219 10.26 2.82 14.63
CA GLY A 219 10.11 2.96 13.19
C GLY A 219 10.09 1.65 12.41
N GLU A 220 10.25 1.77 11.10
CA GLU A 220 10.21 0.65 10.15
C GLU A 220 11.10 -0.54 10.58
N ALA A 221 12.34 -0.26 11.00
CA ALA A 221 13.28 -1.33 11.33
C ALA A 221 12.82 -2.19 12.52
N LEU A 222 12.24 -1.59 13.56
CA LEU A 222 11.73 -2.34 14.71
C LEU A 222 10.43 -3.04 14.37
N PHE A 223 9.55 -2.39 13.62
CA PHE A 223 8.30 -2.98 13.13
C PHE A 223 8.58 -4.26 12.34
N LEU A 224 9.46 -4.19 11.34
CA LEU A 224 9.83 -5.34 10.50
C LEU A 224 10.50 -6.46 11.30
N LYS A 225 11.36 -6.12 12.28
CA LYS A 225 11.95 -7.13 13.18
C LYS A 225 10.88 -7.88 13.99
N ARG A 226 9.84 -7.16 14.47
CA ARG A 226 8.71 -7.77 15.17
C ARG A 226 7.89 -8.64 14.22
N MET A 227 7.60 -8.15 13.02
CA MET A 227 6.87 -8.88 12.00
C MET A 227 7.57 -10.21 11.65
N ILE A 228 8.87 -10.18 11.39
CA ILE A 228 9.68 -11.39 11.15
C ILE A 228 9.66 -12.33 12.37
N LYS A 229 9.78 -11.81 13.60
CA LYS A 229 9.73 -12.64 14.80
C LYS A 229 8.38 -13.32 14.97
N GLN A 230 7.29 -12.58 14.79
CA GLN A 230 5.94 -13.11 14.96
C GLN A 230 5.53 -14.06 13.83
N SER A 231 6.06 -13.88 12.61
CA SER A 231 5.74 -14.75 11.46
C SER A 231 6.11 -16.22 11.67
N VAL A 232 7.08 -16.52 12.54
CA VAL A 232 7.48 -17.90 12.89
C VAL A 232 6.30 -18.74 13.39
N ALA A 233 5.44 -18.15 14.21
CA ALA A 233 4.27 -18.86 14.74
C ALA A 233 3.23 -19.22 13.68
N PHE A 234 3.27 -18.55 12.53
CA PHE A 234 2.34 -18.70 11.41
C PHE A 234 2.96 -19.36 10.18
N ALA A 235 4.15 -19.95 10.31
CA ALA A 235 4.90 -20.59 9.24
C ALA A 235 4.10 -21.68 8.46
N ARG A 236 3.10 -22.30 9.09
CA ARG A 236 2.24 -23.33 8.47
C ARG A 236 0.95 -22.75 7.87
N GLN A 237 0.65 -21.49 8.15
CA GLN A 237 -0.59 -20.82 7.74
C GLN A 237 -0.34 -19.73 6.68
N VAL A 238 0.93 -19.46 6.35
CA VAL A 238 1.31 -18.44 5.35
C VAL A 238 2.40 -19.01 4.44
N GLY A 239 2.14 -18.99 3.14
CA GLY A 239 3.09 -19.42 2.13
C GLY A 239 4.28 -18.47 2.03
N PHE A 240 4.02 -17.17 1.91
CA PHE A 240 5.04 -16.12 1.84
C PHE A 240 4.67 -14.93 2.71
N PHE A 241 5.62 -14.47 3.49
CA PHE A 241 5.53 -13.18 4.16
C PHE A 241 6.25 -12.15 3.32
N THR A 242 5.65 -10.98 3.13
CA THR A 242 6.28 -9.89 2.38
C THR A 242 6.07 -8.54 3.04
N SER A 243 7.01 -7.62 2.87
CA SER A 243 6.87 -6.24 3.33
C SER A 243 7.72 -5.28 2.51
N LEU A 244 7.19 -4.08 2.25
CA LEU A 244 7.98 -2.99 1.73
C LEU A 244 9.09 -2.62 2.72
N VAL A 245 10.24 -2.20 2.18
CA VAL A 245 11.37 -1.68 2.95
C VAL A 245 11.78 -0.34 2.35
N SER A 246 11.56 0.75 3.08
CA SER A 246 11.83 2.09 2.57
C SER A 246 13.33 2.38 2.52
N LYS A 247 14.08 1.99 3.55
CA LYS A 247 15.50 2.27 3.69
C LYS A 247 16.34 1.02 3.42
N LYS A 248 17.19 1.06 2.36
CA LYS A 248 18.09 -0.05 2.01
C LYS A 248 18.99 -0.48 3.18
N GLU A 249 19.37 0.45 4.04
CA GLU A 249 20.21 0.22 5.21
C GLU A 249 19.58 -0.70 6.26
N HIS A 250 18.27 -0.93 6.21
CA HIS A 250 17.60 -1.86 7.10
C HIS A 250 17.78 -3.32 6.69
N LEU A 251 17.97 -3.61 5.39
CA LEU A 251 18.03 -4.97 4.83
C LEU A 251 19.05 -5.87 5.53
N PRO A 252 20.34 -5.47 5.72
CA PRO A 252 21.32 -6.40 6.29
C PRO A 252 20.96 -6.91 7.69
N LYS A 253 20.24 -6.09 8.47
CA LYS A 253 19.80 -6.49 9.82
C LYS A 253 18.59 -7.42 9.79
N LEU A 254 17.69 -7.23 8.81
CA LEU A 254 16.53 -8.08 8.60
C LEU A 254 16.94 -9.44 8.04
N GLU A 255 17.81 -9.45 7.03
CA GLU A 255 18.37 -10.67 6.42
C GLU A 255 19.12 -11.52 7.47
N LYS A 256 19.99 -10.89 8.28
CA LYS A 256 20.65 -11.59 9.40
C LYS A 256 19.68 -12.20 10.41
N GLN A 257 18.51 -11.57 10.64
CA GLN A 257 17.47 -12.13 11.51
C GLN A 257 16.80 -13.33 10.85
N LEU A 258 16.49 -13.25 9.56
CA LEU A 258 15.89 -14.34 8.78
C LEU A 258 16.83 -15.54 8.70
N ASP A 259 18.13 -15.32 8.45
CA ASP A 259 19.15 -16.36 8.48
C ASP A 259 19.17 -17.12 9.83
N LYS A 260 19.15 -16.38 10.95
CA LYS A 260 19.09 -17.00 12.28
C LYS A 260 17.84 -17.84 12.51
N LEU A 261 16.74 -17.48 11.87
CA LEU A 261 15.46 -18.20 11.93
C LEU A 261 15.40 -19.33 10.88
N LYS A 262 16.45 -19.50 10.08
CA LYS A 262 16.51 -20.47 8.96
C LYS A 262 15.41 -20.26 7.91
N ALA A 263 14.95 -19.03 7.73
CA ALA A 263 13.99 -18.68 6.71
C ALA A 263 14.70 -18.51 5.36
N THR A 264 14.08 -18.99 4.30
CA THR A 264 14.47 -18.61 2.93
C THR A 264 13.96 -17.21 2.66
N HIS A 265 14.80 -16.32 2.13
CA HIS A 265 14.39 -14.95 1.86
C HIS A 265 15.05 -14.37 0.60
N THR A 266 14.43 -13.35 0.04
CA THR A 266 14.95 -12.56 -1.08
C THR A 266 14.39 -11.13 -1.03
N THR A 267 15.08 -10.23 -1.70
CA THR A 267 14.64 -8.83 -1.85
C THR A 267 14.38 -8.52 -3.32
N ILE A 268 13.20 -8.01 -3.63
CA ILE A 268 12.83 -7.58 -4.98
C ILE A 268 12.90 -6.07 -5.06
N ALA A 269 13.66 -5.55 -6.03
CA ALA A 269 13.72 -4.13 -6.35
C ALA A 269 12.55 -3.74 -7.25
N MET A 270 11.96 -2.58 -6.99
CA MET A 270 10.92 -1.96 -7.82
C MET A 270 11.37 -0.55 -8.20
N GLU A 271 11.11 -0.14 -9.43
CA GLU A 271 11.52 1.18 -9.93
C GLU A 271 10.33 1.88 -10.59
N GLN A 272 10.12 3.15 -10.24
CA GLN A 272 9.14 4.03 -10.84
C GLN A 272 9.80 5.35 -11.19
N GLY A 273 10.19 5.54 -12.46
CA GLY A 273 11.04 6.66 -12.86
C GLY A 273 12.32 6.69 -12.01
N ASN A 274 12.60 7.81 -11.38
CA ASN A 274 13.77 7.97 -10.50
C ASN A 274 13.56 7.41 -9.08
N LYS A 275 12.36 6.94 -8.75
CA LYS A 275 12.04 6.40 -7.43
C LYS A 275 12.36 4.91 -7.39
N LYS A 276 13.31 4.54 -6.50
CA LYS A 276 13.65 3.14 -6.21
C LYS A 276 12.98 2.71 -4.91
N SER A 277 12.20 1.65 -4.97
CA SER A 277 11.58 0.99 -3.83
C SER A 277 11.96 -0.49 -3.82
N ARG A 278 11.60 -1.21 -2.79
CA ARG A 278 11.86 -2.64 -2.66
C ARG A 278 10.94 -3.26 -1.65
N PHE A 279 10.78 -4.58 -1.76
CA PHE A 279 10.16 -5.36 -0.70
C PHE A 279 10.99 -6.62 -0.42
N ILE A 280 10.97 -7.07 0.82
CA ILE A 280 11.57 -8.31 1.26
C ILE A 280 10.50 -9.40 1.31
N ILE A 281 10.87 -10.62 0.91
CA ILE A 281 10.04 -11.82 0.95
C ILE A 281 10.74 -12.85 1.80
N TRP A 282 9.99 -13.60 2.61
CA TRP A 282 10.52 -14.75 3.35
C TRP A 282 9.48 -15.85 3.53
N LYS A 283 9.97 -17.07 3.71
CA LYS A 283 9.19 -18.26 4.10
C LYS A 283 10.03 -19.19 4.99
N PHE A 284 9.36 -20.01 5.78
CA PHE A 284 9.98 -21.00 6.65
C PHE A 284 9.87 -22.41 6.07
#